data_940551c1e6d9570872849e6eed4a5a1b
#
_entry.id   940551c1e6d9570872849e6eed4a5a1b
#
_cell.length_a   1.000
_cell.length_b   1.000
_cell.length_c   1.000
_cell.angle_alpha   90.00
_cell.angle_beta   90.00
_cell.angle_gamma   90.00
#
_symmetry.space_group_name_H-M   'P 1'
#
loop_
_entity.id
_entity.type
_entity.pdbx_description
1 polymer ?
#
loop_
_entity_poly.entity_id
_entity_poly.type
_entity_poly.pdbx_seq_one_letter_code
_entity_poly.pdbx_strand_id
1 'polypeptide(L)'
;MLPTIFPAMSALYLTEKLLPEPADVNRSFDAFDSMNFPELAIIRDSRIIRYYTEERPAPQDLKSYASLNDRVFVLKLTPEVKAEIFDLLSGHYDAIILETFGIGGIPEYDDSFEKAIFSWVDSGKTIAVTTQVPEEGCDLGVYQVGKKFSNHKGILKSDDMTTESIVAKLMWILGQTDKPDEIARLFYREINHDRV
;
A
#
# COMPACT_ATOMS: atom_id res chain seq x y z
N MET A 1 -15.21 3.54 29.13
CA MET A 1 -13.96 4.18 28.70
C MET A 1 -12.92 3.07 28.67
N LEU A 2 -12.61 2.52 27.50
CA LEU A 2 -11.54 1.55 27.37
C LEU A 2 -10.22 2.27 27.65
N PRO A 3 -9.36 1.78 28.53
CA PRO A 3 -8.06 2.39 28.74
C PRO A 3 -7.29 2.37 27.41
N THR A 4 -6.61 3.46 27.09
CA THR A 4 -5.73 3.57 25.93
C THR A 4 -4.66 2.48 26.02
N ILE A 5 -4.93 1.33 25.42
CA ILE A 5 -4.11 0.12 25.56
C ILE A 5 -2.86 0.22 24.71
N PHE A 6 -2.91 1.04 23.62
CA PHE A 6 -1.81 1.26 22.68
C PHE A 6 -1.65 2.75 22.38
N PRO A 7 -0.91 3.51 23.18
CA PRO A 7 -0.77 4.95 22.95
C PRO A 7 0.09 5.30 21.73
N ALA A 8 0.77 4.33 21.12
CA ALA A 8 1.71 4.54 20.01
C ALA A 8 1.29 3.89 18.69
N MET A 9 0.28 3.00 18.71
CA MET A 9 -0.23 2.31 17.53
C MET A 9 -1.73 2.51 17.42
N SER A 10 -2.20 2.79 16.21
CA SER A 10 -3.60 2.60 15.88
C SER A 10 -3.86 1.10 15.76
N ALA A 11 -4.92 0.62 16.41
CA ALA A 11 -5.33 -0.77 16.32
C ALA A 11 -6.84 -0.85 16.13
N LEU A 12 -7.26 -1.69 15.21
CA LEU A 12 -8.66 -1.98 14.97
C LEU A 12 -9.11 -3.14 15.87
N TYR A 13 -10.12 -2.88 16.69
CA TYR A 13 -10.74 -3.90 17.53
C TYR A 13 -11.98 -4.45 16.85
N LEU A 14 -11.92 -5.72 16.47
CA LEU A 14 -13.02 -6.43 15.87
C LEU A 14 -13.18 -7.79 16.53
N THR A 15 -14.35 -7.99 17.14
CA THR A 15 -14.71 -9.24 17.79
C THR A 15 -13.71 -9.71 18.88
N GLU A 16 -12.80 -10.61 18.58
CA GLU A 16 -11.88 -11.21 19.54
C GLU A 16 -10.41 -10.85 19.32
N LYS A 17 -10.10 -10.11 18.25
CA LYS A 17 -8.73 -9.79 17.82
C LYS A 17 -8.43 -8.31 17.88
N LEU A 18 -7.20 -7.97 18.16
CA LEU A 18 -6.62 -6.64 18.00
C LEU A 18 -5.59 -6.73 16.88
N LEU A 19 -5.82 -5.99 15.82
CA LEU A 19 -5.02 -5.98 14.62
C LEU A 19 -4.35 -4.61 14.43
N PRO A 20 -3.14 -4.56 13.86
CA PRO A 20 -2.50 -3.29 13.54
C PRO A 20 -3.15 -2.65 12.31
N GLU A 21 -3.47 -1.36 12.39
CA GLU A 21 -3.73 -0.55 11.20
C GLU A 21 -2.38 -0.07 10.62
N PRO A 22 -2.26 0.07 9.34
CA PRO A 22 -3.20 -0.05 8.23
C PRO A 22 -3.14 -1.41 7.49
N ALA A 23 -2.60 -2.44 8.11
CA ALA A 23 -2.43 -3.76 7.48
C ALA A 23 -3.74 -4.58 7.37
N ASP A 24 -4.86 -4.04 7.85
CA ASP A 24 -6.11 -4.76 7.93
C ASP A 24 -6.81 -4.86 6.58
N VAL A 25 -7.30 -6.07 6.27
CA VAL A 25 -8.10 -6.37 5.10
C VAL A 25 -9.40 -7.05 5.51
N ASN A 26 -10.52 -6.60 4.98
CA ASN A 26 -11.82 -7.23 5.22
C ASN A 26 -11.94 -8.50 4.36
N ARG A 27 -11.90 -9.67 4.99
CA ARG A 27 -11.98 -10.98 4.33
C ARG A 27 -13.38 -11.61 4.36
N SER A 28 -14.24 -11.20 5.30
CA SER A 28 -15.59 -11.73 5.46
C SER A 28 -16.47 -10.74 6.23
N PHE A 29 -17.76 -11.05 6.37
CA PHE A 29 -18.67 -10.24 7.18
C PHE A 29 -18.25 -10.06 8.63
N ASP A 30 -17.49 -11.01 9.17
CA ASP A 30 -17.20 -11.08 10.60
C ASP A 30 -15.76 -10.71 10.96
N ALA A 31 -14.88 -10.50 9.97
CA ALA A 31 -13.47 -10.32 10.28
C ALA A 31 -12.68 -9.48 9.27
N PHE A 32 -11.99 -8.51 9.79
CA PHE A 32 -10.74 -8.03 9.22
C PHE A 32 -9.64 -9.02 9.59
N ASP A 33 -8.60 -9.09 8.78
CA ASP A 33 -7.43 -9.91 9.04
C ASP A 33 -6.18 -9.14 8.65
N SER A 34 -5.15 -9.23 9.49
CA SER A 34 -3.86 -8.63 9.23
C SER A 34 -3.02 -9.64 8.45
N MET A 35 -2.96 -9.48 7.13
CA MET A 35 -2.37 -10.48 6.22
C MET A 35 -0.88 -10.72 6.49
N ASN A 36 -0.13 -9.64 6.69
CA ASN A 36 1.33 -9.67 6.71
C ASN A 36 1.92 -9.26 8.08
N PHE A 37 1.06 -9.08 9.08
CA PHE A 37 1.48 -8.72 10.42
C PHE A 37 0.79 -9.60 11.48
N PRO A 38 1.48 -10.05 12.54
CA PRO A 38 0.89 -10.90 13.56
C PRO A 38 -0.16 -10.16 14.39
N GLU A 39 -1.13 -10.91 14.92
CA GLU A 39 -2.11 -10.38 15.86
C GLU A 39 -1.42 -9.77 17.09
N LEU A 40 -1.79 -8.55 17.44
CA LEU A 40 -1.24 -7.86 18.62
C LEU A 40 -1.73 -8.49 19.91
N ALA A 41 -3.00 -8.86 19.95
CA ALA A 41 -3.64 -9.47 21.11
C ALA A 41 -4.95 -10.16 20.72
N ILE A 42 -5.41 -11.04 21.58
CA ILE A 42 -6.78 -11.61 21.53
C ILE A 42 -7.53 -11.30 22.82
N ILE A 43 -8.85 -11.31 22.74
CA ILE A 43 -9.71 -11.28 23.91
C ILE A 43 -10.29 -12.66 24.16
N ARG A 44 -10.04 -13.18 25.34
CA ARG A 44 -10.58 -14.46 25.79
C ARG A 44 -11.09 -14.32 27.22
N ASP A 45 -12.34 -14.73 27.46
CA ASP A 45 -12.97 -14.65 28.79
C ASP A 45 -12.85 -13.25 29.41
N SER A 46 -13.14 -12.20 28.63
CA SER A 46 -13.02 -10.80 29.04
C SER A 46 -11.61 -10.34 29.47
N ARG A 47 -10.59 -11.11 29.09
CA ARG A 47 -9.17 -10.79 29.33
C ARG A 47 -8.46 -10.55 28.02
N ILE A 48 -7.60 -9.50 27.98
CA ILE A 48 -6.72 -9.22 26.86
C ILE A 48 -5.44 -10.03 27.04
N ILE A 49 -5.19 -10.95 26.12
CA ILE A 49 -3.95 -11.73 26.05
C ILE A 49 -3.12 -11.12 24.93
N ARG A 50 -2.01 -10.47 25.28
CA ARG A 50 -1.11 -9.84 24.32
C ARG A 50 -0.09 -10.86 23.81
N TYR A 51 0.06 -10.91 22.48
CA TYR A 51 1.10 -11.70 21.82
C TYR A 51 2.35 -10.87 21.53
N TYR A 52 2.16 -9.58 21.34
CA TYR A 52 3.21 -8.66 20.97
C TYR A 52 3.17 -7.41 21.87
N THR A 53 4.33 -6.97 22.30
CA THR A 53 4.48 -5.74 23.09
C THR A 53 5.61 -4.94 22.48
N GLU A 54 5.27 -3.84 21.83
CA GLU A 54 6.27 -2.89 21.37
C GLU A 54 6.80 -2.03 22.52
N GLU A 55 8.08 -1.68 22.42
CA GLU A 55 8.62 -0.60 23.21
C GLU A 55 7.97 0.72 22.79
N ARG A 56 7.54 1.51 23.76
CA ARG A 56 6.95 2.82 23.47
C ARG A 56 8.01 3.68 22.79
N PRO A 57 7.76 4.22 21.60
CA PRO A 57 8.67 5.18 21.00
C PRO A 57 8.83 6.39 21.91
N ALA A 58 9.99 7.04 21.88
CA ALA A 58 10.20 8.29 22.58
C ALA A 58 9.11 9.31 22.20
N PRO A 59 8.66 10.17 23.13
CA PRO A 59 7.69 11.21 22.81
C PRO A 59 8.19 12.04 21.62
N GLN A 60 7.36 12.14 20.60
CA GLN A 60 7.63 12.96 19.41
C GLN A 60 6.61 14.09 19.35
N ASP A 61 7.02 15.22 18.75
CA ASP A 61 6.08 16.31 18.49
C ASP A 61 5.00 15.86 17.50
N LEU A 62 3.76 16.17 17.84
CA LEU A 62 2.62 15.88 16.99
C LEU A 62 2.74 16.69 15.69
N LYS A 63 2.78 16.00 14.55
CA LYS A 63 2.72 16.62 13.23
C LYS A 63 1.31 16.45 12.67
N SER A 64 0.70 17.56 12.25
CA SER A 64 -0.59 17.55 11.59
C SER A 64 -0.40 17.82 10.10
N TYR A 65 -1.07 17.03 9.26
CA TYR A 65 -1.10 17.18 7.81
C TYR A 65 -2.54 17.48 7.38
N ALA A 66 -2.77 18.62 6.75
CA ALA A 66 -4.10 19.10 6.42
C ALA A 66 -4.51 18.80 4.96
N SER A 67 -3.60 18.28 4.14
CA SER A 67 -3.82 18.07 2.71
C SER A 67 -3.72 16.58 2.36
N LEU A 68 -4.71 16.11 1.61
CA LEU A 68 -4.72 14.80 0.96
C LEU A 68 -4.96 15.03 -0.54
N ASN A 69 -4.39 14.17 -1.39
CA ASN A 69 -4.69 14.13 -2.82
C ASN A 69 -5.43 12.83 -3.11
N ASP A 70 -6.72 12.91 -3.45
CA ASP A 70 -7.60 11.78 -3.73
C ASP A 70 -7.51 11.27 -5.19
N ARG A 71 -6.62 11.85 -6.00
CA ARG A 71 -6.41 11.48 -7.41
C ARG A 71 -5.52 10.24 -7.53
N VAL A 72 -5.85 9.19 -6.78
CA VAL A 72 -5.20 7.88 -6.77
C VAL A 72 -6.19 6.85 -7.30
N PHE A 73 -5.78 6.05 -8.27
CA PHE A 73 -6.61 5.03 -8.90
C PHE A 73 -6.04 3.63 -8.68
N VAL A 74 -6.86 2.69 -8.25
CA VAL A 74 -6.48 1.26 -8.17
C VAL A 74 -6.88 0.58 -9.46
N LEU A 75 -5.90 0.10 -10.22
CA LEU A 75 -6.10 -0.66 -11.44
C LEU A 75 -5.77 -2.12 -11.21
N LYS A 76 -6.80 -2.92 -11.00
CA LYS A 76 -6.68 -4.37 -10.96
C LYS A 76 -6.50 -4.89 -12.38
N LEU A 77 -5.38 -5.54 -12.65
CA LEU A 77 -5.10 -6.09 -13.97
C LEU A 77 -5.90 -7.36 -14.20
N THR A 78 -6.54 -7.42 -15.35
CA THR A 78 -7.20 -8.61 -15.90
C THR A 78 -6.70 -8.80 -17.33
N PRO A 79 -6.76 -10.01 -17.93
CA PRO A 79 -6.16 -10.28 -19.24
C PRO A 79 -6.63 -9.36 -20.36
N GLU A 80 -7.86 -8.83 -20.28
CA GLU A 80 -8.44 -7.94 -21.28
C GLU A 80 -8.10 -6.46 -21.11
N VAL A 81 -7.43 -6.05 -20.01
CA VAL A 81 -7.04 -4.65 -19.79
C VAL A 81 -5.99 -4.25 -20.82
N LYS A 82 -6.28 -3.17 -21.53
CA LYS A 82 -5.42 -2.61 -22.57
C LYS A 82 -4.69 -1.36 -22.11
N ALA A 83 -3.56 -1.07 -22.75
CA ALA A 83 -2.71 0.06 -22.43
C ALA A 83 -3.40 1.42 -22.54
N GLU A 84 -4.42 1.55 -23.39
CA GLU A 84 -5.20 2.80 -23.57
C GLU A 84 -5.85 3.31 -22.29
N ILE A 85 -5.99 2.44 -21.27
CA ILE A 85 -6.53 2.86 -19.96
C ILE A 85 -5.68 3.97 -19.32
N PHE A 86 -4.36 3.99 -19.53
CA PHE A 86 -3.49 5.02 -19.00
C PHE A 86 -3.82 6.40 -19.58
N ASP A 87 -4.10 6.48 -20.88
CA ASP A 87 -4.50 7.72 -21.55
C ASP A 87 -5.83 8.25 -20.99
N LEU A 88 -6.80 7.35 -20.78
CA LEU A 88 -8.12 7.70 -20.21
C LEU A 88 -8.00 8.24 -18.78
N LEU A 89 -7.09 7.68 -17.98
CA LEU A 89 -6.89 8.07 -16.58
C LEU A 89 -6.02 9.33 -16.44
N SER A 90 -5.21 9.67 -17.44
CA SER A 90 -4.15 10.68 -17.34
C SER A 90 -4.64 12.09 -16.98
N GLY A 91 -5.85 12.48 -17.42
CA GLY A 91 -6.47 13.76 -17.07
C GLY A 91 -7.07 13.82 -15.67
N HIS A 92 -7.26 12.70 -15.01
CA HIS A 92 -8.06 12.59 -13.78
C HIS A 92 -7.25 12.17 -12.55
N TYR A 93 -6.17 11.42 -12.75
CA TYR A 93 -5.40 10.83 -11.66
C TYR A 93 -3.92 11.21 -11.73
N ASP A 94 -3.29 11.29 -10.57
CA ASP A 94 -1.87 11.60 -10.40
C ASP A 94 -1.05 10.36 -10.03
N ALA A 95 -1.72 9.33 -9.50
CA ALA A 95 -1.11 8.03 -9.25
C ALA A 95 -2.02 6.87 -9.66
N ILE A 96 -1.39 5.77 -10.07
CA ILE A 96 -2.05 4.47 -10.30
C ILE A 96 -1.38 3.43 -9.41
N ILE A 97 -2.19 2.66 -8.72
CA ILE A 97 -1.79 1.44 -8.02
C ILE A 97 -2.12 0.28 -8.93
N LEU A 98 -1.11 -0.42 -9.42
CA LEU A 98 -1.27 -1.59 -10.29
C LEU A 98 -1.33 -2.85 -9.43
N GLU A 99 -2.51 -3.48 -9.36
CA GLU A 99 -2.64 -4.83 -8.81
C GLU A 99 -2.31 -5.84 -9.91
N THR A 100 -1.09 -6.36 -9.87
CA THR A 100 -0.51 -7.23 -10.89
C THR A 100 -0.91 -8.69 -10.74
N PHE A 101 -0.69 -9.50 -11.79
CA PHE A 101 -0.91 -10.95 -11.72
C PHE A 101 0.14 -11.63 -10.85
N GLY A 102 -0.28 -12.63 -10.06
CA GLY A 102 0.64 -13.37 -9.20
C GLY A 102 1.53 -12.44 -8.40
N ILE A 103 2.82 -12.64 -8.43
CA ILE A 103 3.81 -11.86 -7.66
C ILE A 103 4.39 -10.66 -8.41
N GLY A 104 3.78 -10.19 -9.52
CA GLY A 104 4.23 -9.00 -10.24
C GLY A 104 4.12 -9.06 -11.76
N GLY A 105 3.32 -9.99 -12.34
CA GLY A 105 3.10 -10.10 -13.78
C GLY A 105 2.19 -9.00 -14.32
N ILE A 106 2.48 -8.52 -15.53
CA ILE A 106 1.64 -7.59 -16.29
C ILE A 106 1.26 -8.22 -17.65
N PRO A 107 0.22 -7.69 -18.36
CA PRO A 107 -0.09 -8.15 -19.71
C PRO A 107 1.10 -7.98 -20.67
N GLU A 108 1.53 -9.05 -21.34
CA GLU A 108 2.70 -9.08 -22.22
C GLU A 108 2.31 -9.42 -23.69
N TYR A 109 1.20 -8.87 -24.20
CA TYR A 109 0.81 -9.14 -25.59
C TYR A 109 1.71 -8.46 -26.62
N ASP A 110 2.16 -7.27 -26.26
CA ASP A 110 3.15 -6.47 -26.96
C ASP A 110 3.76 -5.50 -25.93
N ASP A 111 4.78 -4.75 -26.29
CA ASP A 111 5.39 -3.78 -25.33
C ASP A 111 4.48 -2.57 -25.02
N SER A 112 3.22 -2.57 -25.44
CA SER A 112 2.34 -1.40 -25.32
C SER A 112 2.06 -1.05 -23.85
N PHE A 113 1.81 -2.07 -23.00
CA PHE A 113 1.52 -1.86 -21.60
C PHE A 113 2.75 -1.33 -20.83
N GLU A 114 3.91 -1.89 -21.12
CA GLU A 114 5.18 -1.39 -20.56
C GLU A 114 5.44 0.06 -20.97
N LYS A 115 5.27 0.37 -22.26
CA LYS A 115 5.43 1.74 -22.80
C LYS A 115 4.46 2.73 -22.14
N ALA A 116 3.21 2.32 -21.90
CA ALA A 116 2.23 3.16 -21.24
C ALA A 116 2.59 3.45 -19.79
N ILE A 117 3.11 2.46 -19.05
CA ILE A 117 3.64 2.64 -17.70
C ILE A 117 4.78 3.67 -17.69
N PHE A 118 5.77 3.53 -18.57
CA PHE A 118 6.88 4.48 -18.63
C PHE A 118 6.42 5.87 -19.06
N SER A 119 5.54 5.98 -20.05
CA SER A 119 4.97 7.26 -20.46
C SER A 119 4.24 7.97 -19.29
N TRP A 120 3.53 7.21 -18.47
CA TRP A 120 2.86 7.73 -17.29
C TRP A 120 3.85 8.35 -16.30
N VAL A 121 4.90 7.63 -15.92
CA VAL A 121 5.89 8.13 -14.95
C VAL A 121 6.78 9.22 -15.52
N ASP A 122 7.10 9.19 -16.81
CA ASP A 122 7.85 10.25 -17.52
C ASP A 122 7.06 11.55 -17.59
N SER A 123 5.73 11.48 -17.52
CA SER A 123 4.86 12.66 -17.39
C SER A 123 4.85 13.30 -15.99
N GLY A 124 5.66 12.79 -15.05
CA GLY A 124 5.77 13.25 -13.67
C GLY A 124 4.76 12.65 -12.71
N LYS A 125 4.03 11.60 -13.13
CA LYS A 125 3.05 10.90 -12.31
C LYS A 125 3.64 9.66 -11.65
N THR A 126 2.92 9.09 -10.68
CA THR A 126 3.40 7.97 -9.86
C THR A 126 2.70 6.67 -10.22
N ILE A 127 3.44 5.57 -10.20
CA ILE A 127 2.90 4.21 -10.20
C ILE A 127 3.40 3.48 -8.95
N ALA A 128 2.47 2.87 -8.21
CA ALA A 128 2.80 1.87 -7.20
C ALA A 128 2.40 0.49 -7.73
N VAL A 129 3.30 -0.47 -7.62
CA VAL A 129 3.06 -1.84 -8.08
C VAL A 129 2.85 -2.73 -6.86
N THR A 130 1.71 -3.41 -6.85
CA THR A 130 1.34 -4.41 -5.85
C THR A 130 0.83 -5.68 -6.54
N THR A 131 0.38 -6.65 -5.78
CA THR A 131 -0.11 -7.93 -6.27
C THR A 131 -1.58 -8.15 -5.94
N GLN A 132 -2.23 -8.99 -6.72
CA GLN A 132 -3.57 -9.53 -6.41
C GLN A 132 -3.53 -10.69 -5.41
N VAL A 133 -2.33 -11.14 -5.01
CA VAL A 133 -2.10 -12.23 -4.05
C VAL A 133 -1.62 -11.62 -2.74
N PRO A 134 -2.52 -11.34 -1.80
CA PRO A 134 -2.19 -10.52 -0.63
C PRO A 134 -1.21 -11.16 0.35
N GLU A 135 -1.13 -12.50 0.39
CA GLU A 135 -0.31 -13.22 1.38
C GLU A 135 1.17 -13.38 0.97
N GLU A 136 1.53 -13.11 -0.29
CA GLU A 136 2.90 -13.35 -0.80
C GLU A 136 3.69 -12.08 -1.05
N GLY A 137 3.03 -10.92 -1.03
CA GLY A 137 3.65 -9.64 -1.41
C GLY A 137 4.01 -9.55 -2.89
N CYS A 138 4.59 -8.44 -3.30
CA CYS A 138 4.95 -8.13 -4.69
C CYS A 138 6.46 -8.18 -4.88
N ASP A 139 6.97 -9.20 -5.58
CA ASP A 139 8.37 -9.29 -5.98
C ASP A 139 8.55 -9.05 -7.48
N LEU A 140 8.84 -7.81 -7.85
CA LEU A 140 9.13 -7.43 -9.23
C LEU A 140 10.45 -8.04 -9.76
N GLY A 141 11.30 -8.59 -8.91
CA GLY A 141 12.57 -9.19 -9.30
C GLY A 141 12.43 -10.51 -10.06
N VAL A 142 11.28 -11.18 -9.93
CA VAL A 142 11.02 -12.49 -10.55
C VAL A 142 10.76 -12.37 -12.05
N TYR A 143 10.12 -11.30 -12.51
CA TYR A 143 9.80 -11.10 -13.92
C TYR A 143 10.81 -10.17 -14.61
N GLN A 144 11.11 -10.43 -15.90
CA GLN A 144 12.03 -9.58 -16.68
C GLN A 144 11.56 -8.12 -16.74
N VAL A 145 10.25 -7.90 -16.84
CA VAL A 145 9.63 -6.57 -16.85
C VAL A 145 9.85 -5.87 -15.51
N GLY A 146 9.74 -6.59 -14.41
CA GLY A 146 9.95 -6.03 -13.07
C GLY A 146 11.36 -5.49 -12.83
N LYS A 147 12.38 -6.09 -13.48
CA LYS A 147 13.76 -5.57 -13.42
C LYS A 147 13.90 -4.21 -14.12
N LYS A 148 13.13 -3.96 -15.19
CA LYS A 148 13.10 -2.64 -15.85
C LYS A 148 12.43 -1.60 -14.96
N PHE A 149 11.34 -1.96 -14.27
CA PHE A 149 10.62 -1.08 -13.36
C PHE A 149 11.44 -0.71 -12.11
N SER A 150 12.28 -1.64 -11.63
CA SER A 150 13.11 -1.44 -10.43
C SER A 150 14.03 -0.23 -10.49
N ASN A 151 14.38 0.23 -11.68
CA ASN A 151 15.33 1.31 -11.90
C ASN A 151 14.67 2.67 -12.16
N HIS A 152 13.32 2.74 -12.20
CA HIS A 152 12.62 3.98 -12.49
C HIS A 152 12.05 4.61 -11.22
N LYS A 153 12.46 5.86 -10.92
CA LYS A 153 12.09 6.56 -9.66
C LYS A 153 10.57 6.80 -9.49
N GLY A 154 9.84 6.92 -10.59
CA GLY A 154 8.38 7.09 -10.57
C GLY A 154 7.61 5.79 -10.35
N ILE A 155 8.29 4.63 -10.26
CA ILE A 155 7.68 3.33 -10.02
C ILE A 155 8.05 2.85 -8.64
N LEU A 156 7.06 2.77 -7.76
CA LEU A 156 7.20 2.37 -6.36
C LEU A 156 6.82 0.91 -6.20
N LYS A 157 7.55 0.18 -5.36
CA LYS A 157 7.24 -1.21 -5.02
C LYS A 157 6.56 -1.26 -3.66
N SER A 158 5.44 -1.95 -3.60
CA SER A 158 4.69 -2.06 -2.35
C SER A 158 5.29 -3.06 -1.37
N ASP A 159 6.08 -4.00 -1.88
CA ASP A 159 6.55 -5.18 -1.14
C ASP A 159 5.35 -5.95 -0.54
N ASP A 160 5.14 -5.91 0.75
CA ASP A 160 4.10 -6.61 1.49
C ASP A 160 2.90 -5.73 1.91
N MET A 161 2.88 -4.45 1.50
CA MET A 161 1.78 -3.53 1.81
C MET A 161 0.45 -4.00 1.21
N THR A 162 -0.64 -3.86 1.96
CA THR A 162 -2.00 -4.04 1.41
C THR A 162 -2.37 -2.90 0.46
N THR A 163 -3.27 -3.16 -0.48
CA THR A 163 -3.75 -2.12 -1.41
C THR A 163 -4.35 -0.93 -0.67
N GLU A 164 -5.10 -1.16 0.40
CA GLU A 164 -5.72 -0.13 1.23
C GLU A 164 -4.68 0.76 1.88
N SER A 165 -3.61 0.17 2.41
CA SER A 165 -2.48 0.90 2.98
C SER A 165 -1.77 1.75 1.94
N ILE A 166 -1.53 1.21 0.73
CA ILE A 166 -0.90 1.94 -0.37
C ILE A 166 -1.76 3.14 -0.79
N VAL A 167 -3.08 2.97 -0.92
CA VAL A 167 -4.02 4.06 -1.25
C VAL A 167 -3.91 5.19 -0.24
N ALA A 168 -4.08 4.88 1.05
CA ALA A 168 -4.05 5.87 2.12
C ALA A 168 -2.70 6.61 2.17
N LYS A 169 -1.59 5.87 2.04
CA LYS A 169 -0.24 6.41 2.06
C LYS A 169 0.04 7.31 0.86
N LEU A 170 -0.35 6.91 -0.36
CA LEU A 170 -0.17 7.73 -1.56
C LEU A 170 -1.03 9.00 -1.53
N MET A 171 -2.29 8.91 -1.11
CA MET A 171 -3.13 10.10 -0.95
C MET A 171 -2.51 11.11 0.02
N TRP A 172 -1.93 10.64 1.11
CA TRP A 172 -1.21 11.49 2.05
C TRP A 172 0.05 12.09 1.41
N ILE A 173 0.91 11.27 0.80
CA ILE A 173 2.18 11.72 0.22
C ILE A 173 1.95 12.76 -0.87
N LEU A 174 1.06 12.47 -1.83
CA LEU A 174 0.74 13.36 -2.94
C LEU A 174 0.02 14.65 -2.49
N GLY A 175 -0.55 14.66 -1.30
CA GLY A 175 -1.02 15.88 -0.66
C GLY A 175 0.10 16.77 -0.11
N GLN A 176 1.33 16.24 0.07
CA GLN A 176 2.47 16.96 0.63
C GLN A 176 3.48 17.39 -0.43
N THR A 177 3.66 16.60 -1.50
CA THR A 177 4.71 16.82 -2.50
C THR A 177 4.34 16.21 -3.86
N ASP A 178 4.85 16.84 -4.92
CA ASP A 178 4.82 16.36 -6.31
C ASP A 178 6.21 15.90 -6.82
N LYS A 179 7.24 15.95 -5.95
CA LYS A 179 8.61 15.63 -6.32
C LYS A 179 8.86 14.12 -6.25
N PRO A 180 9.23 13.43 -7.35
CA PRO A 180 9.38 11.97 -7.38
C PRO A 180 10.35 11.42 -6.31
N ASP A 181 11.48 12.08 -6.07
CA ASP A 181 12.44 11.65 -5.06
C ASP A 181 11.86 11.72 -3.63
N GLU A 182 11.06 12.74 -3.34
CA GLU A 182 10.43 12.91 -2.04
C GLU A 182 9.24 11.96 -1.88
N ILE A 183 8.47 11.73 -2.95
CA ILE A 183 7.40 10.72 -2.99
C ILE A 183 7.99 9.35 -2.65
N ALA A 184 9.06 8.94 -3.33
CA ALA A 184 9.72 7.66 -3.06
C ALA A 184 10.26 7.59 -1.62
N ARG A 185 10.92 8.64 -1.13
CA ARG A 185 11.45 8.69 0.24
C ARG A 185 10.35 8.51 1.30
N LEU A 186 9.19 9.17 1.10
CA LEU A 186 8.06 9.06 2.02
C LEU A 186 7.35 7.71 1.89
N PHE A 187 7.27 7.16 0.69
CA PHE A 187 6.64 5.87 0.43
C PHE A 187 7.40 4.72 1.11
N TYR A 188 8.73 4.72 1.00
CA TYR A 188 9.58 3.68 1.60
C TYR A 188 9.84 3.89 3.10
N ARG A 189 9.39 5.00 3.68
CA ARG A 189 9.40 5.18 5.12
C ARG A 189 8.28 4.34 5.76
N GLU A 190 8.66 3.47 6.68
CA GLU A 190 7.70 2.72 7.49
C GLU A 190 6.85 3.65 8.36
N ILE A 191 5.53 3.40 8.37
CA ILE A 191 4.54 4.10 9.19
C ILE A 191 3.61 3.05 9.79
N ASN A 192 3.64 2.88 11.12
CA ASN A 192 2.77 1.95 11.84
C ASN A 192 2.80 0.52 11.27
N HIS A 193 4.00 0.00 10.93
CA HIS A 193 4.16 -1.33 10.35
C HIS A 193 3.37 -1.56 9.05
N ASP A 194 3.20 -0.51 8.25
CA ASP A 194 2.55 -0.60 6.95
C ASP A 194 3.37 -1.40 5.91
N ARG A 195 4.61 -1.73 6.26
CA ARG A 195 5.54 -2.57 5.48
C ARG A 195 6.62 -3.18 6.38
N VAL A 196 7.19 -4.32 5.97
CA VAL A 196 8.32 -5.01 6.61
C VAL A 196 9.59 -4.90 5.77
#